data_d779498a866afb14a3ba203b682687fd
#
_entry.id   d779498a866afb14a3ba203b682687fd
#
_cell.length_a   1.000
_cell.length_b   1.000
_cell.length_c   1.000
_cell.angle_alpha   90.00
_cell.angle_beta   90.00
_cell.angle_gamma   90.00
#
_symmetry.space_group_name_H-M   'P 1'
#
loop_
_entity.id
_entity.type
_entity.pdbx_description
1 polymer ?
#
loop_
_entity_poly.entity_id
_entity_poly.type
_entity_poly.pdbx_seq_one_letter_code
_entity_poly.pdbx_strand_id
1 'polypeptide(L)'
;MIQSEFSNIQIISHTIRKDPAMTAKILQLVNSSFFGLRQRVTNVGDAVKLLGRALIHSIALSANLFRQLEHQHPQLNRLWEHSYEVACLARQIVLMQQQSKDMADAAFTAGLLHDTGKLVLSTRLPEKYTQILETTEANNQSEWQAEKQMLGFNHADIGGHLLKLWGLPDHVVAAVVFHHEPTMSMENEFSLLTAVHVANYLVDKLHHPTHVNRLDRGYIEQLALTDALSTWESYSKKPTAA
;
A
#
# COMPACT_ATOMS: atom_id res chain seq x y z
N MET A 1 11.51 -15.67 -25.17
CA MET A 1 10.77 -14.80 -24.26
C MET A 1 9.60 -15.50 -23.55
N ILE A 2 8.66 -16.12 -24.24
CA ILE A 2 7.48 -16.78 -23.62
C ILE A 2 7.86 -17.94 -22.67
N GLN A 3 8.91 -18.71 -22.99
CA GLN A 3 9.38 -19.84 -22.17
C GLN A 3 10.00 -19.42 -20.82
N SER A 4 10.62 -18.22 -20.74
CA SER A 4 11.18 -17.67 -19.50
C SER A 4 10.10 -17.10 -18.56
N GLU A 5 8.98 -16.60 -19.11
CA GLU A 5 7.85 -16.11 -18.31
C GLU A 5 7.09 -17.27 -17.65
N PHE A 6 6.85 -18.36 -18.39
CA PHE A 6 6.20 -19.56 -17.83
C PHE A 6 7.02 -20.21 -16.71
N SER A 7 8.34 -20.30 -16.85
CA SER A 7 9.22 -20.82 -15.80
C SER A 7 9.17 -19.97 -14.54
N ASN A 8 9.14 -18.64 -14.67
CA ASN A 8 9.05 -17.73 -13.53
C ASN A 8 7.69 -17.80 -12.80
N ILE A 9 6.58 -17.97 -13.52
CA ILE A 9 5.25 -18.16 -12.94
C ILE A 9 5.17 -19.46 -12.12
N GLN A 10 5.75 -20.53 -12.65
CA GLN A 10 5.80 -21.82 -11.97
C GLN A 10 6.64 -21.75 -10.68
N ILE A 11 7.78 -21.07 -10.71
CA ILE A 11 8.63 -20.89 -9.53
C ILE A 11 7.91 -20.11 -8.42
N ILE A 12 7.28 -18.99 -8.75
CA ILE A 12 6.51 -18.17 -7.77
C ILE A 12 5.36 -18.99 -7.19
N SER A 13 4.55 -19.62 -8.05
CA SER A 13 3.43 -20.45 -7.63
C SER A 13 3.87 -21.64 -6.77
N HIS A 14 5.01 -22.26 -7.11
CA HIS A 14 5.57 -23.36 -6.33
C HIS A 14 6.06 -22.90 -4.95
N THR A 15 6.73 -21.75 -4.89
CA THR A 15 7.21 -21.18 -3.63
C THR A 15 6.06 -20.82 -2.70
N ILE A 16 5.02 -20.16 -3.21
CA ILE A 16 3.84 -19.79 -2.44
C ILE A 16 3.09 -21.04 -1.94
N ARG A 17 2.94 -22.08 -2.77
CA ARG A 17 2.24 -23.33 -2.39
C ARG A 17 2.92 -24.10 -1.26
N LYS A 18 4.23 -23.90 -1.03
CA LYS A 18 4.94 -24.51 0.11
C LYS A 18 4.49 -23.95 1.46
N ASP A 19 3.80 -22.81 1.44
CA ASP A 19 3.29 -22.15 2.63
C ASP A 19 1.76 -22.11 2.58
N PRO A 20 1.05 -23.00 3.32
CA PRO A 20 -0.41 -23.05 3.31
C PRO A 20 -1.07 -21.76 3.81
N ALA A 21 -0.48 -21.09 4.80
CA ALA A 21 -1.02 -19.84 5.35
C ALA A 21 -0.92 -18.71 4.34
N MET A 22 0.23 -18.57 3.67
CA MET A 22 0.41 -17.61 2.58
C MET A 22 -0.53 -17.89 1.41
N THR A 23 -0.68 -19.17 1.03
CA THR A 23 -1.62 -19.60 -0.02
C THR A 23 -3.04 -19.17 0.32
N ALA A 24 -3.51 -19.44 1.55
CA ALA A 24 -4.84 -19.08 2.00
C ALA A 24 -5.05 -17.55 1.98
N LYS A 25 -4.08 -16.77 2.48
CA LYS A 25 -4.15 -15.31 2.48
C LYS A 25 -4.20 -14.73 1.06
N ILE A 26 -3.35 -15.20 0.17
CA ILE A 26 -3.36 -14.77 -1.25
C ILE A 26 -4.70 -15.11 -1.90
N LEU A 27 -5.22 -16.33 -1.72
CA LEU A 27 -6.51 -16.70 -2.29
C LEU A 27 -7.67 -15.90 -1.70
N GLN A 28 -7.64 -15.60 -0.41
CA GLN A 28 -8.61 -14.71 0.24
C GLN A 28 -8.61 -13.33 -0.43
N LEU A 29 -7.43 -12.72 -0.59
CA LEU A 29 -7.28 -11.39 -1.18
C LEU A 29 -7.71 -11.37 -2.66
N VAL A 30 -7.26 -12.36 -3.44
CA VAL A 30 -7.61 -12.48 -4.86
C VAL A 30 -9.11 -12.66 -5.06
N ASN A 31 -9.79 -13.38 -4.18
CA ASN A 31 -11.24 -13.60 -4.22
C ASN A 31 -12.06 -12.48 -3.56
N SER A 32 -11.41 -11.44 -3.05
CA SER A 32 -12.14 -10.28 -2.54
C SER A 32 -12.92 -9.60 -3.67
N SER A 33 -13.99 -8.94 -3.33
CA SER A 33 -14.84 -8.21 -4.28
C SER A 33 -14.09 -7.14 -5.07
N PHE A 34 -12.96 -6.66 -4.54
CA PHE A 34 -12.09 -5.69 -5.18
C PHE A 34 -11.64 -6.13 -6.59
N PHE A 35 -11.24 -7.40 -6.76
CA PHE A 35 -10.82 -7.90 -8.07
C PHE A 35 -11.98 -8.23 -9.00
N GLY A 36 -13.22 -8.27 -8.51
CA GLY A 36 -14.43 -8.46 -9.30
C GLY A 36 -14.44 -9.73 -10.15
N LEU A 37 -13.81 -10.79 -9.68
CA LEU A 37 -13.68 -12.03 -10.44
C LEU A 37 -15.04 -12.72 -10.55
N ARG A 38 -15.41 -13.09 -11.78
CA ARG A 38 -16.68 -13.81 -12.05
C ARG A 38 -16.74 -15.20 -11.43
N GLN A 39 -15.60 -15.81 -11.21
CA GLN A 39 -15.47 -17.15 -10.61
C GLN A 39 -14.39 -17.14 -9.53
N ARG A 40 -14.64 -17.89 -8.48
CA ARG A 40 -13.70 -18.01 -7.36
C ARG A 40 -12.43 -18.74 -7.80
N VAL A 41 -11.29 -18.13 -7.49
CA VAL A 41 -9.96 -18.71 -7.73
C VAL A 41 -9.63 -19.66 -6.59
N THR A 42 -9.29 -20.89 -6.90
CA THR A 42 -9.02 -21.94 -5.91
C THR A 42 -7.55 -22.31 -5.79
N ASN A 43 -6.70 -21.82 -6.69
CA ASN A 43 -5.27 -22.07 -6.64
C ASN A 43 -4.43 -20.86 -7.10
N VAL A 44 -3.20 -20.79 -6.59
CA VAL A 44 -2.26 -19.67 -6.85
C VAL A 44 -1.89 -19.57 -8.34
N GLY A 45 -1.83 -20.70 -9.07
CA GLY A 45 -1.49 -20.68 -10.49
C GLY A 45 -2.54 -19.92 -11.32
N ASP A 46 -3.82 -20.08 -11.00
CA ASP A 46 -4.90 -19.34 -11.66
C ASP A 46 -4.94 -17.87 -11.20
N ALA A 47 -4.63 -17.60 -9.93
CA ALA A 47 -4.46 -16.24 -9.44
C ALA A 47 -3.38 -15.49 -10.24
N VAL A 48 -2.24 -16.12 -10.48
CA VAL A 48 -1.13 -15.53 -11.27
C VAL A 48 -1.54 -15.29 -12.72
N LYS A 49 -2.30 -16.21 -13.33
CA LYS A 49 -2.78 -16.04 -14.71
C LYS A 49 -3.75 -14.86 -14.86
N LEU A 50 -4.63 -14.67 -13.86
CA LEU A 50 -5.67 -13.63 -13.89
C LEU A 50 -5.14 -12.25 -13.52
N LEU A 51 -4.35 -12.16 -12.47
CA LEU A 51 -3.88 -10.89 -11.91
C LEU A 51 -2.50 -10.48 -12.40
N GLY A 52 -1.75 -11.42 -12.93
CA GLY A 52 -0.38 -11.22 -13.36
C GLY A 52 0.65 -11.46 -12.24
N ARG A 53 1.88 -11.66 -12.66
CA ARG A 53 3.00 -12.00 -11.79
C ARG A 53 3.36 -10.90 -10.80
N ALA A 54 3.41 -9.65 -11.26
CA ALA A 54 3.83 -8.52 -10.45
C ALA A 54 2.91 -8.33 -9.23
N LEU A 55 1.60 -8.37 -9.46
CA LEU A 55 0.61 -8.19 -8.41
C LEU A 55 0.66 -9.33 -7.37
N ILE A 56 0.74 -10.57 -7.81
CA ILE A 56 0.86 -11.72 -6.90
C ILE A 56 2.19 -11.69 -6.12
N HIS A 57 3.28 -11.26 -6.75
CA HIS A 57 4.55 -11.09 -6.06
C HIS A 57 4.48 -10.03 -4.95
N SER A 58 3.85 -8.88 -5.22
CA SER A 58 3.65 -7.82 -4.23
C SER A 58 2.79 -8.27 -3.06
N ILE A 59 1.68 -8.97 -3.33
CA ILE A 59 0.82 -9.56 -2.30
C ILE A 59 1.60 -10.58 -1.46
N ALA A 60 2.38 -11.46 -2.08
CA ALA A 60 3.15 -12.47 -1.37
C ALA A 60 4.26 -11.85 -0.49
N LEU A 61 4.95 -10.84 -1.02
CA LEU A 61 5.98 -10.11 -0.28
C LEU A 61 5.39 -9.45 0.97
N SER A 62 4.32 -8.69 0.80
CA SER A 62 3.64 -8.02 1.89
C SER A 62 3.07 -9.01 2.91
N ALA A 63 2.36 -10.05 2.46
CA ALA A 63 1.80 -11.08 3.35
C ALA A 63 2.88 -11.78 4.18
N ASN A 64 4.07 -12.02 3.61
CA ASN A 64 5.18 -12.63 4.35
C ASN A 64 5.74 -11.70 5.43
N LEU A 65 5.87 -10.40 5.13
CA LEU A 65 6.32 -9.40 6.09
C LEU A 65 5.38 -9.33 7.30
N PHE A 66 4.11 -9.16 7.05
CA PHE A 66 3.11 -9.05 8.12
C PHE A 66 3.00 -10.33 8.94
N ARG A 67 3.04 -11.51 8.31
CA ARG A 67 2.93 -12.79 9.00
C ARG A 67 4.06 -13.05 9.99
N GLN A 68 5.29 -12.67 9.66
CA GLN A 68 6.42 -12.85 10.57
C GLN A 68 6.25 -12.08 11.89
N LEU A 69 5.40 -11.07 11.90
CA LEU A 69 5.22 -10.13 13.00
C LEU A 69 3.85 -10.26 13.69
N GLU A 70 2.86 -10.88 13.04
CA GLU A 70 1.46 -10.99 13.50
C GLU A 70 1.34 -11.63 14.89
N HIS A 71 2.15 -12.65 15.19
CA HIS A 71 2.13 -13.34 16.47
C HIS A 71 2.66 -12.49 17.64
N GLN A 72 3.37 -11.42 17.36
CA GLN A 72 4.01 -10.58 18.38
C GLN A 72 3.22 -9.29 18.65
N HIS A 73 2.44 -8.81 17.67
CA HIS A 73 1.79 -7.50 17.73
C HIS A 73 0.40 -7.50 17.05
N PRO A 74 -0.70 -7.63 17.80
CA PRO A 74 -2.08 -7.63 17.25
C PRO A 74 -2.43 -6.36 16.45
N GLN A 75 -1.76 -5.23 16.72
CA GLN A 75 -1.95 -3.96 16.00
C GLN A 75 -1.55 -4.06 14.52
N LEU A 76 -0.70 -5.03 14.16
CA LEU A 76 -0.21 -5.22 12.79
C LEU A 76 -1.31 -5.71 11.82
N ASN A 77 -2.37 -6.35 12.32
CA ASN A 77 -3.51 -6.71 11.49
C ASN A 77 -4.21 -5.47 10.92
N ARG A 78 -4.39 -4.42 11.73
CA ARG A 78 -4.99 -3.16 11.28
C ARG A 78 -4.11 -2.47 10.26
N LEU A 79 -2.79 -2.48 10.45
CA LEU A 79 -1.83 -1.92 9.52
C LEU A 79 -1.87 -2.65 8.17
N TRP A 80 -2.02 -3.98 8.21
CA TRP A 80 -2.20 -4.79 7.00
C TRP A 80 -3.49 -4.44 6.25
N GLU A 81 -4.62 -4.39 6.97
CA GLU A 81 -5.93 -4.04 6.39
C GLU A 81 -5.89 -2.66 5.76
N HIS A 82 -5.36 -1.67 6.47
CA HIS A 82 -5.14 -0.33 5.96
C HIS A 82 -4.30 -0.33 4.68
N SER A 83 -3.12 -0.95 4.71
CA SER A 83 -2.22 -1.01 3.55
C SER A 83 -2.88 -1.68 2.33
N TYR A 84 -3.69 -2.71 2.57
CA TYR A 84 -4.43 -3.38 1.51
C TYR A 84 -5.53 -2.49 0.90
N GLU A 85 -6.30 -1.79 1.74
CA GLU A 85 -7.33 -0.86 1.26
C GLU A 85 -6.71 0.31 0.49
N VAL A 86 -5.59 0.87 0.97
CA VAL A 86 -4.82 1.89 0.25
C VAL A 86 -4.34 1.36 -1.10
N ALA A 87 -3.81 0.14 -1.15
CA ALA A 87 -3.38 -0.48 -2.40
C ALA A 87 -4.53 -0.62 -3.41
N CYS A 88 -5.68 -1.11 -2.95
CA CYS A 88 -6.87 -1.26 -3.77
C CYS A 88 -7.35 0.07 -4.33
N LEU A 89 -7.46 1.08 -3.48
CA LEU A 89 -7.92 2.41 -3.88
C LEU A 89 -6.91 3.11 -4.80
N ALA A 90 -5.61 3.05 -4.50
CA ALA A 90 -4.58 3.64 -5.35
C ALA A 90 -4.59 3.04 -6.76
N ARG A 91 -4.71 1.71 -6.87
CA ARG A 91 -4.88 1.03 -8.14
C ARG A 91 -6.10 1.54 -8.91
N GLN A 92 -7.23 1.67 -8.23
CA GLN A 92 -8.47 2.15 -8.84
C GLN A 92 -8.39 3.61 -9.28
N ILE A 93 -7.75 4.48 -8.50
CA ILE A 93 -7.49 5.88 -8.87
C ILE A 93 -6.73 5.96 -10.19
N VAL A 94 -5.67 5.15 -10.35
CA VAL A 94 -4.88 5.08 -11.59
C VAL A 94 -5.74 4.64 -12.79
N LEU A 95 -6.60 3.64 -12.60
CA LEU A 95 -7.52 3.17 -13.65
C LEU A 95 -8.57 4.23 -14.02
N MET A 96 -9.10 4.96 -13.03
CA MET A 96 -10.05 6.06 -13.27
C MET A 96 -9.41 7.22 -14.01
N GLN A 97 -8.10 7.41 -13.88
CA GLN A 97 -7.30 8.35 -14.68
C GLN A 97 -6.90 7.79 -16.06
N GLN A 98 -7.49 6.67 -16.47
CA GLN A 98 -7.26 6.02 -17.77
C GLN A 98 -5.78 5.71 -18.05
N GLN A 99 -5.01 5.49 -17.00
CA GLN A 99 -3.61 5.11 -17.09
C GLN A 99 -3.46 3.59 -17.40
N SER A 100 -2.23 3.18 -17.71
CA SER A 100 -1.95 1.78 -18.07
C SER A 100 -2.21 0.82 -16.89
N LYS A 101 -2.50 -0.45 -17.23
CA LYS A 101 -2.63 -1.52 -16.22
C LYS A 101 -1.33 -1.69 -15.43
N ASP A 102 -0.17 -1.56 -16.09
CA ASP A 102 1.13 -1.71 -15.43
C ASP A 102 1.33 -0.61 -14.37
N MET A 103 0.92 0.63 -14.67
CA MET A 103 0.92 1.71 -13.68
C MET A 103 -0.06 1.43 -12.54
N ALA A 104 -1.25 0.90 -12.83
CA ALA A 104 -2.21 0.54 -11.81
C ALA A 104 -1.69 -0.57 -10.88
N ASP A 105 -1.02 -1.58 -11.42
CA ASP A 105 -0.42 -2.67 -10.64
C ASP A 105 0.80 -2.19 -9.82
N ALA A 106 1.55 -1.21 -10.33
CA ALA A 106 2.61 -0.54 -9.57
C ALA A 106 2.06 0.33 -8.43
N ALA A 107 0.93 1.03 -8.65
CA ALA A 107 0.25 1.80 -7.61
C ALA A 107 -0.29 0.89 -6.49
N PHE A 108 -0.83 -0.28 -6.86
CA PHE A 108 -1.20 -1.31 -5.88
C PHE A 108 0.01 -1.73 -5.03
N THR A 109 1.15 -1.99 -5.68
CA THR A 109 2.38 -2.37 -4.99
C THR A 109 2.86 -1.28 -4.03
N ALA A 110 2.90 -0.04 -4.49
CA ALA A 110 3.30 1.10 -3.66
C ALA A 110 2.34 1.30 -2.47
N GLY A 111 1.04 1.25 -2.69
CA GLY A 111 0.03 1.35 -1.65
C GLY A 111 0.10 0.21 -0.63
N LEU A 112 0.39 -1.03 -1.08
CA LEU A 112 0.53 -2.17 -0.18
C LEU A 112 1.77 -2.09 0.73
N LEU A 113 2.79 -1.38 0.30
CA LEU A 113 4.10 -1.30 0.97
C LEU A 113 4.38 0.07 1.59
N HIS A 114 3.47 1.07 1.43
CA HIS A 114 3.75 2.45 1.84
C HIS A 114 4.09 2.59 3.33
N ASP A 115 3.46 1.82 4.17
CA ASP A 115 3.60 1.84 5.63
C ASP A 115 4.55 0.76 6.18
N THR A 116 5.34 0.10 5.33
CA THR A 116 6.28 -0.98 5.75
C THR A 116 7.27 -0.50 6.81
N GLY A 117 7.63 0.77 6.82
CA GLY A 117 8.50 1.35 7.86
C GLY A 117 7.90 1.30 9.27
N LYS A 118 6.58 1.35 9.43
CA LYS A 118 5.91 1.18 10.73
C LYS A 118 6.16 -0.21 11.32
N LEU A 119 6.27 -1.25 10.47
CA LEU A 119 6.64 -2.59 10.92
C LEU A 119 8.06 -2.60 11.52
N VAL A 120 8.98 -1.87 10.92
CA VAL A 120 10.34 -1.74 11.43
C VAL A 120 10.34 -0.99 12.75
N LEU A 121 9.65 0.15 12.84
CA LEU A 121 9.55 0.94 14.07
C LEU A 121 8.94 0.12 15.21
N SER A 122 7.80 -0.50 14.99
CA SER A 122 7.10 -1.28 16.02
C SER A 122 7.88 -2.48 16.53
N THR A 123 8.74 -3.09 15.68
CA THR A 123 9.49 -4.30 16.04
C THR A 123 10.90 -4.02 16.53
N ARG A 124 11.56 -2.96 16.04
CA ARG A 124 12.95 -2.63 16.38
C ARG A 124 13.10 -1.54 17.43
N LEU A 125 12.08 -0.70 17.57
CA LEU A 125 12.05 0.40 18.51
C LEU A 125 10.69 0.46 19.26
N PRO A 126 10.20 -0.66 19.85
CA PRO A 126 8.82 -0.77 20.37
C PRO A 126 8.49 0.29 21.43
N GLU A 127 9.41 0.57 22.36
CA GLU A 127 9.19 1.57 23.40
C GLU A 127 9.07 2.99 22.83
N LYS A 128 9.95 3.34 21.88
CA LYS A 128 9.89 4.65 21.21
C LYS A 128 8.64 4.77 20.34
N TYR A 129 8.28 3.71 19.65
CA TYR A 129 7.07 3.69 18.81
C TYR A 129 5.80 3.89 19.64
N THR A 130 5.72 3.28 20.83
CA THR A 130 4.64 3.53 21.80
C THR A 130 4.59 5.00 22.22
N GLN A 131 5.73 5.60 22.57
CA GLN A 131 5.81 7.03 22.91
C GLN A 131 5.39 7.94 21.76
N ILE A 132 5.72 7.57 20.51
CA ILE A 132 5.28 8.29 19.31
C ILE A 132 3.76 8.27 19.20
N LEU A 133 3.13 7.11 19.38
CA LEU A 133 1.67 6.99 19.31
C LEU A 133 0.98 7.83 20.40
N GLU A 134 1.47 7.77 21.63
CA GLU A 134 0.98 8.60 22.76
C GLU A 134 1.12 10.10 22.44
N THR A 135 2.26 10.51 21.87
CA THR A 135 2.51 11.91 21.48
C THR A 135 1.58 12.36 20.36
N THR A 136 1.32 11.48 19.39
CA THR A 136 0.38 11.70 18.28
C THR A 136 -1.02 12.02 18.82
N GLU A 137 -1.51 11.20 19.75
CA GLU A 137 -2.81 11.40 20.38
C GLU A 137 -2.86 12.67 21.24
N ALA A 138 -1.87 12.88 22.09
CA ALA A 138 -1.81 14.03 23.01
C ALA A 138 -1.76 15.38 22.27
N ASN A 139 -1.03 15.48 21.17
CA ASN A 139 -0.79 16.72 20.44
C ASN A 139 -1.71 16.89 19.22
N ASN A 140 -2.59 15.92 18.93
CA ASN A 140 -3.45 15.91 17.74
C ASN A 140 -2.64 16.20 16.46
N GLN A 141 -1.52 15.51 16.29
CA GLN A 141 -0.63 15.61 15.13
C GLN A 141 -0.58 14.29 14.37
N SER A 142 -0.05 14.31 13.14
CA SER A 142 0.12 13.08 12.38
C SER A 142 1.28 12.23 12.93
N GLU A 143 1.16 10.90 12.80
CA GLU A 143 2.16 9.94 13.27
C GLU A 143 3.54 10.22 12.66
N TRP A 144 3.62 10.44 11.34
CA TRP A 144 4.88 10.73 10.67
C TRP A 144 5.58 12.01 11.15
N GLN A 145 4.80 13.02 11.61
CA GLN A 145 5.35 14.24 12.19
C GLN A 145 5.94 13.97 13.57
N ALA A 146 5.25 13.19 14.41
CA ALA A 146 5.76 12.77 15.71
C ALA A 146 7.04 11.94 15.57
N GLU A 147 7.06 10.99 14.60
CA GLU A 147 8.25 10.22 14.27
C GLU A 147 9.42 11.11 13.90
N LYS A 148 9.21 12.07 12.98
CA LYS A 148 10.26 12.99 12.52
C LYS A 148 10.80 13.89 13.63
N GLN A 149 9.93 14.33 14.56
CA GLN A 149 10.33 15.11 15.74
C GLN A 149 11.17 14.29 16.73
N MET A 150 10.79 13.03 16.97
CA MET A 150 11.42 12.21 18.01
C MET A 150 12.63 11.41 17.51
N LEU A 151 12.67 11.05 16.22
CA LEU A 151 13.69 10.19 15.65
C LEU A 151 14.59 10.90 14.62
N GLY A 152 14.15 12.04 14.07
CA GLY A 152 14.81 12.71 12.95
C GLY A 152 14.45 12.17 11.56
N PHE A 153 13.67 11.09 11.49
CA PHE A 153 13.15 10.43 10.29
C PHE A 153 11.76 9.85 10.58
N ASN A 154 11.04 9.45 9.53
CA ASN A 154 9.73 8.84 9.66
C ASN A 154 9.66 7.45 9.03
N HIS A 155 8.50 6.78 9.15
CA HIS A 155 8.30 5.44 8.57
C HIS A 155 8.40 5.42 7.05
N ALA A 156 8.06 6.52 6.35
CA ALA A 156 8.19 6.59 4.90
C ALA A 156 9.66 6.57 4.45
N ASP A 157 10.55 7.24 5.20
CA ASP A 157 12.00 7.21 4.97
C ASP A 157 12.55 5.79 5.14
N ILE A 158 12.15 5.11 6.22
CA ILE A 158 12.57 3.72 6.50
C ILE A 158 12.04 2.77 5.42
N GLY A 159 10.75 2.86 5.11
CA GLY A 159 10.08 2.05 4.09
C GLY A 159 10.76 2.21 2.74
N GLY A 160 10.97 3.45 2.29
CA GLY A 160 11.64 3.73 1.02
C GLY A 160 13.05 3.17 0.96
N HIS A 161 13.85 3.31 2.03
CA HIS A 161 15.18 2.72 2.10
C HIS A 161 15.15 1.19 1.99
N LEU A 162 14.22 0.55 2.71
CA LEU A 162 14.04 -0.89 2.68
C LEU A 162 13.63 -1.40 1.30
N LEU A 163 12.68 -0.73 0.64
CA LEU A 163 12.22 -1.09 -0.70
C LEU A 163 13.33 -0.93 -1.75
N LYS A 164 14.15 0.09 -1.60
CA LYS A 164 15.34 0.29 -2.45
C LYS A 164 16.35 -0.85 -2.30
N LEU A 165 16.63 -1.28 -1.06
CA LEU A 165 17.49 -2.45 -0.80
C LEU A 165 16.93 -3.75 -1.40
N TRP A 166 15.60 -3.87 -1.50
CA TRP A 166 14.94 -5.02 -2.14
C TRP A 166 14.88 -4.92 -3.66
N GLY A 167 15.39 -3.83 -4.23
CA GLY A 167 15.46 -3.64 -5.69
C GLY A 167 14.11 -3.28 -6.33
N LEU A 168 13.19 -2.67 -5.57
CA LEU A 168 11.96 -2.16 -6.17
C LEU A 168 12.24 -0.97 -7.08
N PRO A 169 11.41 -0.76 -8.12
CA PRO A 169 11.58 0.36 -9.06
C PRO A 169 11.54 1.73 -8.37
N ASP A 170 12.34 2.68 -8.84
CA ASP A 170 12.49 4.01 -8.22
C ASP A 170 11.16 4.77 -8.07
N HIS A 171 10.24 4.66 -9.04
CA HIS A 171 8.92 5.29 -8.96
C HIS A 171 8.02 4.71 -7.86
N VAL A 172 8.16 3.40 -7.53
CA VAL A 172 7.48 2.77 -6.40
C VAL A 172 8.10 3.25 -5.08
N VAL A 173 9.43 3.32 -5.03
CA VAL A 173 10.17 3.85 -3.86
C VAL A 173 9.81 5.30 -3.61
N ALA A 174 9.79 6.14 -4.65
CA ALA A 174 9.40 7.55 -4.53
C ALA A 174 7.97 7.71 -3.99
N ALA A 175 7.02 6.93 -4.50
CA ALA A 175 5.65 6.95 -4.00
C ALA A 175 5.57 6.61 -2.51
N VAL A 176 6.42 5.70 -2.01
CA VAL A 176 6.49 5.36 -0.58
C VAL A 176 7.17 6.46 0.24
N VAL A 177 8.29 7.00 -0.24
CA VAL A 177 9.03 8.04 0.50
C VAL A 177 8.21 9.31 0.68
N PHE A 178 7.52 9.73 -0.36
CA PHE A 178 6.86 11.06 -0.39
C PHE A 178 5.36 11.02 -0.14
N HIS A 179 4.77 9.86 0.23
CA HIS A 179 3.30 9.75 0.34
C HIS A 179 2.66 10.67 1.38
N HIS A 180 3.41 11.20 2.33
CA HIS A 180 2.94 12.22 3.27
C HIS A 180 3.25 13.66 2.83
N GLU A 181 4.34 13.86 2.11
CA GLU A 181 4.82 15.18 1.67
C GLU A 181 5.04 15.17 0.13
N PRO A 182 3.99 15.00 -0.70
CA PRO A 182 4.13 14.80 -2.14
C PRO A 182 4.76 15.99 -2.86
N THR A 183 4.61 17.20 -2.35
CA THR A 183 5.28 18.40 -2.87
C THR A 183 6.81 18.37 -2.76
N MET A 184 7.36 17.52 -1.89
CA MET A 184 8.81 17.31 -1.80
C MET A 184 9.37 16.44 -2.93
N SER A 185 8.52 15.75 -3.68
CA SER A 185 8.89 15.12 -4.94
C SER A 185 8.94 16.17 -6.04
N MET A 186 9.77 15.96 -7.04
CA MET A 186 9.80 16.86 -8.21
C MET A 186 8.77 16.47 -9.29
N GLU A 187 7.76 15.67 -8.95
CA GLU A 187 6.73 15.22 -9.88
C GLU A 187 5.67 16.29 -10.08
N ASN A 188 5.49 16.70 -11.35
CA ASN A 188 4.55 17.75 -11.75
C ASN A 188 3.35 17.20 -12.56
N GLU A 189 3.21 15.88 -12.63
CA GLU A 189 2.14 15.18 -13.33
C GLU A 189 1.53 14.10 -12.44
N PHE A 190 0.35 13.61 -12.80
CA PHE A 190 -0.27 12.50 -12.12
C PHE A 190 0.65 11.25 -12.15
N SER A 191 0.92 10.68 -10.98
CA SER A 191 1.86 9.58 -10.81
C SER A 191 1.38 8.56 -9.77
N LEU A 192 2.20 7.55 -9.50
CA LEU A 192 1.95 6.60 -8.41
C LEU A 192 1.87 7.31 -7.05
N LEU A 193 2.71 8.31 -6.85
CA LEU A 193 2.73 9.11 -5.64
C LEU A 193 1.38 9.78 -5.41
N THR A 194 0.82 10.43 -6.44
CA THR A 194 -0.51 11.05 -6.37
C THR A 194 -1.57 10.03 -5.95
N ALA A 195 -1.56 8.85 -6.58
CA ALA A 195 -2.55 7.82 -6.31
C ALA A 195 -2.44 7.27 -4.87
N VAL A 196 -1.22 7.03 -4.38
CA VAL A 196 -0.97 6.52 -3.02
C VAL A 196 -1.29 7.59 -1.97
N HIS A 197 -0.86 8.84 -2.17
CA HIS A 197 -1.15 9.96 -1.27
C HIS A 197 -2.65 10.16 -1.06
N VAL A 198 -3.41 10.23 -2.17
CA VAL A 198 -4.87 10.41 -2.12
C VAL A 198 -5.55 9.19 -1.52
N ALA A 199 -5.14 7.97 -1.91
CA ALA A 199 -5.72 6.75 -1.38
C ALA A 199 -5.52 6.64 0.14
N ASN A 200 -4.31 6.91 0.63
CA ASN A 200 -3.98 6.90 2.05
C ASN A 200 -4.87 7.89 2.84
N TYR A 201 -4.99 9.13 2.34
CA TYR A 201 -5.87 10.12 2.94
C TYR A 201 -7.35 9.67 2.99
N LEU A 202 -7.87 9.11 1.89
CA LEU A 202 -9.27 8.72 1.80
C LEU A 202 -9.61 7.51 2.68
N VAL A 203 -8.72 6.53 2.76
CA VAL A 203 -8.87 5.37 3.64
C VAL A 203 -8.83 5.80 5.11
N ASP A 204 -7.87 6.65 5.49
CA ASP A 204 -7.80 7.20 6.83
C ASP A 204 -9.06 7.99 7.19
N LYS A 205 -9.52 8.86 6.31
CA LYS A 205 -10.75 9.65 6.52
C LYS A 205 -11.99 8.78 6.71
N LEU A 206 -12.03 7.61 6.08
CA LEU A 206 -13.14 6.68 6.18
C LEU A 206 -13.18 5.98 7.54
N HIS A 207 -12.03 5.49 8.02
CA HIS A 207 -11.94 4.69 9.24
C HIS A 207 -11.60 5.50 10.49
N HIS A 208 -10.88 6.61 10.31
CA HIS A 208 -10.38 7.46 11.40
C HIS A 208 -10.65 8.94 11.11
N PRO A 209 -11.93 9.38 11.10
CA PRO A 209 -12.31 10.75 10.70
C PRO A 209 -11.72 11.85 11.60
N THR A 210 -11.24 11.50 12.78
CA THR A 210 -10.55 12.40 13.73
C THR A 210 -9.05 12.41 13.59
N HIS A 211 -8.47 11.48 12.82
CA HIS A 211 -7.02 11.42 12.58
C HIS A 211 -6.54 12.63 11.75
N VAL A 212 -5.37 13.12 12.11
CA VAL A 212 -4.74 14.27 11.44
C VAL A 212 -3.91 13.81 10.25
N ASN A 213 -4.48 12.95 9.39
CA ASN A 213 -3.88 12.72 8.07
C ASN A 213 -4.44 13.78 7.10
N ARG A 214 -3.55 14.60 6.55
CA ARG A 214 -3.96 15.75 5.73
C ARG A 214 -3.63 15.48 4.27
N LEU A 215 -4.65 15.66 3.42
CA LEU A 215 -4.43 15.79 1.99
C LEU A 215 -3.64 17.06 1.70
N ASP A 216 -2.56 16.96 0.96
CA ASP A 216 -1.88 18.13 0.39
C ASP A 216 -2.71 18.70 -0.76
N ARG A 217 -3.59 19.65 -0.41
CA ARG A 217 -4.49 20.28 -1.40
C ARG A 217 -3.71 21.11 -2.41
N GLY A 218 -2.62 21.76 -1.98
CA GLY A 218 -1.77 22.52 -2.86
C GLY A 218 -1.16 21.65 -3.96
N TYR A 219 -0.71 20.45 -3.61
CA TYR A 219 -0.24 19.47 -4.58
C TYR A 219 -1.33 19.05 -5.57
N ILE A 220 -2.55 18.78 -5.10
CA ILE A 220 -3.68 18.40 -5.96
C ILE A 220 -4.09 19.55 -6.89
N GLU A 221 -4.10 20.78 -6.41
CA GLU A 221 -4.39 21.98 -7.20
C GLU A 221 -3.29 22.22 -8.26
N GLN A 222 -2.02 22.07 -7.89
CA GLN A 222 -0.89 22.18 -8.81
C GLN A 222 -1.00 21.19 -9.98
N LEU A 223 -1.50 19.99 -9.73
CA LEU A 223 -1.72 18.97 -10.75
C LEU A 223 -3.04 19.14 -11.52
N ALA A 224 -3.86 20.15 -11.20
CA ALA A 224 -5.21 20.36 -11.76
C ALA A 224 -6.16 19.15 -11.56
N LEU A 225 -6.08 18.49 -10.42
CA LEU A 225 -6.82 17.26 -10.10
C LEU A 225 -7.98 17.47 -9.11
N THR A 226 -8.38 18.70 -8.83
CA THR A 226 -9.44 19.03 -7.85
C THR A 226 -10.76 18.37 -8.21
N ASP A 227 -11.16 18.37 -9.48
CA ASP A 227 -12.39 17.74 -9.95
C ASP A 227 -12.32 16.20 -9.84
N ALA A 228 -11.17 15.63 -10.18
CA ALA A 228 -10.91 14.20 -10.06
C ALA A 228 -11.00 13.73 -8.60
N LEU A 229 -10.52 14.54 -7.66
CA LEU A 229 -10.58 14.23 -6.22
C LEU A 229 -12.02 13.97 -5.75
N SER A 230 -12.98 14.79 -6.19
CA SER A 230 -14.41 14.61 -5.84
C SER A 230 -14.96 13.26 -6.32
N THR A 231 -14.51 12.81 -7.48
CA THR A 231 -14.87 11.50 -8.04
C THR A 231 -14.25 10.36 -7.20
N TRP A 232 -12.98 10.48 -6.80
CA TRP A 232 -12.29 9.49 -5.97
C TRP A 232 -12.88 9.40 -4.56
N GLU A 233 -13.24 10.54 -3.94
CA GLU A 233 -13.97 10.58 -2.66
C GLU A 233 -15.33 9.89 -2.73
N SER A 234 -16.07 10.07 -3.83
CA SER A 234 -17.35 9.40 -4.03
C SER A 234 -17.20 7.90 -4.22
N TYR A 235 -16.12 7.47 -4.88
CA TYR A 235 -15.81 6.06 -5.06
C TYR A 235 -15.41 5.38 -3.75
N SER A 236 -14.56 6.01 -2.93
CA SER A 236 -14.07 5.43 -1.67
C SER A 236 -15.18 5.14 -0.65
N LYS A 237 -16.30 5.86 -0.73
CA LYS A 237 -17.48 5.68 0.14
C LYS A 237 -18.40 4.52 -0.28
N LYS A 238 -18.19 3.92 -1.45
CA LYS A 238 -18.99 2.77 -1.88
C LYS A 238 -18.58 1.56 -1.04
N PRO A 239 -19.56 0.81 -0.47
CA PRO A 239 -19.23 -0.40 0.25
C PRO A 239 -18.41 -1.29 -0.67
N THR A 240 -17.21 -1.64 -0.26
CA THR A 240 -16.50 -2.79 -0.82
C THR A 240 -17.38 -3.99 -0.49
N ALA A 241 -18.17 -4.47 -1.46
CA ALA A 241 -19.05 -5.61 -1.23
C ALA A 241 -18.19 -6.76 -0.68
N ALA A 242 -18.56 -7.23 0.50
CA ALA A 242 -17.89 -8.29 1.24
C ALA A 242 -17.91 -9.63 0.50
#